data_944408b9709e51e0f2ff2c5bc53566a5
#
_entry.id   944408b9709e51e0f2ff2c5bc53566a5
#
_cell.length_a   1.000
_cell.length_b   1.000
_cell.length_c   1.000
_cell.angle_alpha   90.00
_cell.angle_beta   90.00
_cell.angle_gamma   90.00
#
_symmetry.space_group_name_H-M   'P 1'
#
loop_
_entity.id
_entity.type
_entity.pdbx_description
1 polymer ?
#
loop_
_entity_poly.entity_id
_entity_poly.type
_entity_poly.pdbx_seq_one_letter_code
_entity_poly.pdbx_strand_id
1 'polypeptide(L)'
;MKCLTCLLAAILLISCGPQEEGSHTTDPGQLSLETVRHRWYTQKQVDLGQAIFNEHCLVCHGDSGKGAVQDWQTPLSNGKYPPPPLNGNAHTWHHDLPVLRRVITEGGLRLGGTMPAMGGALTETEIDNILAYITSLWPDDVYQRWASRFGYEKN
;
A
#
# COMPACT_ATOMS: atom_id res chain seq x y z
N MET A 1 -89.34 9.94 -7.52
CA MET A 1 -88.47 9.67 -6.44
C MET A 1 -87.08 9.62 -7.05
N LYS A 2 -86.23 10.63 -6.81
CA LYS A 2 -84.98 10.89 -7.54
C LYS A 2 -83.82 10.67 -6.58
N CYS A 3 -83.01 9.71 -6.86
CA CYS A 3 -81.78 9.38 -6.08
C CYS A 3 -80.64 10.20 -6.64
N LEU A 4 -80.05 11.07 -5.83
CA LEU A 4 -78.95 11.95 -6.16
C LEU A 4 -77.63 11.29 -5.80
N THR A 5 -76.83 10.88 -6.77
CA THR A 5 -75.50 10.28 -6.59
C THR A 5 -74.46 11.37 -6.42
N CYS A 6 -73.86 11.48 -5.23
CA CYS A 6 -72.67 12.31 -4.96
C CYS A 6 -71.40 11.60 -5.45
N LEU A 7 -70.76 12.18 -6.45
CA LEU A 7 -69.37 11.85 -6.84
C LEU A 7 -68.39 12.60 -5.94
N LEU A 8 -67.63 11.86 -5.13
CA LEU A 8 -66.46 12.36 -4.41
C LEU A 8 -65.24 12.20 -5.30
N ALA A 9 -64.71 13.32 -5.79
CA ALA A 9 -63.42 13.37 -6.47
C ALA A 9 -62.30 13.44 -5.43
N ALA A 10 -61.49 12.35 -5.35
CA ALA A 10 -60.30 12.30 -4.55
C ALA A 10 -59.15 13.01 -5.31
N ILE A 11 -58.71 14.12 -4.77
CA ILE A 11 -57.52 14.84 -5.25
C ILE A 11 -56.29 14.20 -4.62
N LEU A 12 -55.51 13.49 -5.43
CA LEU A 12 -54.18 12.98 -5.05
C LEU A 12 -53.20 14.16 -5.14
N LEU A 13 -52.80 14.66 -3.99
CA LEU A 13 -51.68 15.61 -3.87
C LEU A 13 -50.36 14.79 -3.94
N ILE A 14 -49.71 14.82 -5.10
CA ILE A 14 -48.36 14.34 -5.25
C ILE A 14 -47.44 15.39 -4.59
N SER A 15 -46.97 15.08 -3.38
CA SER A 15 -45.95 15.85 -2.69
C SER A 15 -44.59 15.53 -3.33
N CYS A 16 -44.09 16.43 -4.19
CA CYS A 16 -42.70 16.44 -4.63
C CYS A 16 -41.87 17.00 -3.47
N GLY A 17 -41.31 16.12 -2.62
CA GLY A 17 -40.30 16.49 -1.64
C GLY A 17 -38.98 16.81 -2.35
N PRO A 18 -38.18 17.77 -1.86
CA PRO A 18 -36.86 18.02 -2.41
C PRO A 18 -36.00 16.78 -2.18
N GLN A 19 -35.40 16.25 -3.28
CA GLN A 19 -34.33 15.29 -3.19
C GLN A 19 -33.13 16.01 -2.57
N GLU A 20 -32.77 15.67 -1.34
CA GLU A 20 -31.47 16.00 -0.81
C GLU A 20 -30.42 15.26 -1.66
N GLU A 21 -29.76 15.97 -2.56
CA GLU A 21 -28.50 15.54 -3.14
C GLU A 21 -27.52 15.38 -1.98
N GLY A 22 -27.33 14.15 -1.53
CA GLY A 22 -26.33 13.79 -0.55
C GLY A 22 -24.95 14.13 -1.12
N SER A 23 -24.46 15.31 -0.77
CA SER A 23 -23.07 15.66 -0.95
C SER A 23 -22.25 14.66 -0.14
N HIS A 24 -21.73 13.63 -0.79
CA HIS A 24 -20.67 12.79 -0.26
C HIS A 24 -19.40 13.63 -0.12
N THR A 25 -19.34 14.44 0.93
CA THR A 25 -18.06 14.95 1.43
C THR A 25 -17.34 13.77 2.04
N THR A 26 -16.47 13.13 1.27
CA THR A 26 -15.57 12.09 1.77
C THR A 26 -14.63 12.78 2.75
N ASP A 27 -14.81 12.53 4.04
CA ASP A 27 -13.92 12.99 5.11
C ASP A 27 -12.51 12.44 4.83
N PRO A 28 -11.45 13.29 4.76
CA PRO A 28 -10.08 12.83 4.56
C PRO A 28 -9.62 11.80 5.60
N GLY A 29 -10.16 11.85 6.82
CA GLY A 29 -9.93 10.87 7.87
C GLY A 29 -10.54 9.49 7.57
N GLN A 30 -11.68 9.45 6.89
CA GLN A 30 -12.36 8.21 6.52
C GLN A 30 -11.67 7.52 5.35
N LEU A 31 -11.11 8.29 4.40
CA LEU A 31 -10.29 7.75 3.31
C LEU A 31 -9.03 7.05 3.84
N SER A 32 -8.37 7.62 4.85
CA SER A 32 -7.17 7.03 5.45
C SER A 32 -7.46 5.72 6.19
N LEU A 33 -8.62 5.60 6.84
CA LEU A 33 -9.04 4.38 7.55
C LEU A 33 -9.48 3.27 6.59
N GLU A 34 -10.10 3.59 5.46
CA GLU A 34 -10.48 2.62 4.44
C GLU A 34 -9.26 2.10 3.67
N THR A 35 -8.31 2.96 3.34
CA THR A 35 -7.06 2.57 2.69
C THR A 35 -6.25 1.60 3.56
N VAL A 36 -6.23 1.78 4.88
CA VAL A 36 -5.58 0.85 5.82
C VAL A 36 -6.28 -0.52 5.91
N ARG A 37 -7.61 -0.59 5.69
CA ARG A 37 -8.38 -1.84 5.77
C ARG A 37 -8.02 -2.88 4.68
N HIS A 38 -7.46 -2.42 3.57
CA HIS A 38 -7.12 -3.27 2.43
C HIS A 38 -5.63 -3.60 2.30
N ARG A 39 -4.82 -3.28 3.34
CA ARG A 39 -3.39 -3.62 3.36
C ARG A 39 -3.17 -5.00 3.99
N TRP A 40 -2.17 -5.75 3.53
CA TRP A 40 -1.81 -7.07 4.09
C TRP A 40 -1.22 -6.99 5.50
N TYR A 41 -0.78 -5.80 5.92
CA TYR A 41 -0.14 -5.49 7.19
C TYR A 41 -1.02 -4.63 8.11
N THR A 42 -0.59 -4.49 9.36
CA THR A 42 -1.16 -3.59 10.36
C THR A 42 -0.27 -2.35 10.55
N GLN A 43 -0.83 -1.25 11.06
CA GLN A 43 -0.03 -0.05 11.39
C GLN A 43 1.09 -0.37 12.38
N LYS A 44 0.84 -1.22 13.38
CA LYS A 44 1.86 -1.67 14.33
C LYS A 44 3.07 -2.32 13.65
N GLN A 45 2.84 -3.14 12.63
CA GLN A 45 3.93 -3.74 11.86
C GLN A 45 4.72 -2.68 11.07
N VAL A 46 4.05 -1.68 10.52
CA VAL A 46 4.70 -0.56 9.84
C VAL A 46 5.62 0.20 10.80
N ASP A 47 5.12 0.55 11.99
CA ASP A 47 5.88 1.33 12.99
C ASP A 47 7.12 0.55 13.46
N LEU A 48 6.96 -0.75 13.76
CA LEU A 48 8.08 -1.63 14.12
C LEU A 48 9.06 -1.79 12.95
N GLY A 49 8.55 -1.97 11.74
CA GLY A 49 9.37 -2.11 10.54
C GLY A 49 10.17 -0.86 10.21
N GLN A 50 9.59 0.33 10.44
CA GLN A 50 10.30 1.60 10.28
C GLN A 50 11.49 1.71 11.25
N ALA A 51 11.30 1.33 12.51
CA ALA A 51 12.37 1.36 13.49
C ALA A 51 13.54 0.45 13.07
N ILE A 52 13.23 -0.79 12.66
CA ILE A 52 14.25 -1.76 12.22
C ILE A 52 14.90 -1.31 10.89
N PHE A 53 14.12 -0.76 9.97
CA PHE A 53 14.63 -0.21 8.71
C PHE A 53 15.64 0.90 8.95
N ASN A 54 15.35 1.81 9.88
CA ASN A 54 16.24 2.92 10.23
C ASN A 54 17.58 2.42 10.80
N GLU A 55 17.57 1.31 11.54
CA GLU A 55 18.77 0.73 12.13
C GLU A 55 19.63 -0.03 11.10
N HIS A 56 19.00 -0.82 10.23
CA HIS A 56 19.71 -1.79 9.39
C HIS A 56 19.74 -1.46 7.89
N CYS A 57 18.78 -0.66 7.39
CA CYS A 57 18.58 -0.50 5.95
C CYS A 57 18.83 0.93 5.46
N LEU A 58 18.59 1.93 6.32
CA LEU A 58 18.63 3.35 6.00
C LEU A 58 19.95 3.78 5.34
N VAL A 59 21.08 3.30 5.86
CA VAL A 59 22.41 3.67 5.39
C VAL A 59 22.62 3.38 3.89
N CYS A 60 21.97 2.33 3.38
CA CYS A 60 22.06 1.93 1.98
C CYS A 60 20.86 2.37 1.16
N HIS A 61 19.64 2.25 1.70
CA HIS A 61 18.42 2.51 0.94
C HIS A 61 17.86 3.93 1.07
N GLY A 62 18.51 4.77 1.89
CA GLY A 62 18.14 6.17 2.09
C GLY A 62 16.86 6.35 2.89
N ASP A 63 16.62 7.59 3.31
CA ASP A 63 15.41 7.95 4.02
C ASP A 63 14.17 7.59 3.20
N SER A 64 13.17 6.99 3.87
CA SER A 64 11.93 6.55 3.22
C SER A 64 12.15 5.66 1.99
N GLY A 65 13.25 4.90 1.97
CA GLY A 65 13.56 3.97 0.89
C GLY A 65 13.77 4.62 -0.48
N LYS A 66 14.30 5.84 -0.54
CA LYS A 66 14.52 6.57 -1.81
C LYS A 66 15.67 6.02 -2.66
N GLY A 67 16.48 5.12 -2.10
CA GLY A 67 17.68 4.60 -2.75
C GLY A 67 18.92 5.45 -2.45
N ALA A 68 20.09 4.92 -2.81
CA ALA A 68 21.37 5.58 -2.55
C ALA A 68 21.72 6.64 -3.61
N VAL A 69 21.28 6.43 -4.86
CA VAL A 69 21.56 7.27 -6.00
C VAL A 69 20.35 7.36 -6.93
N GLN A 70 20.28 8.43 -7.72
CA GLN A 70 19.18 8.62 -8.68
C GLN A 70 19.24 7.61 -9.82
N ASP A 71 20.42 7.35 -10.36
CA ASP A 71 20.64 6.37 -11.43
C ASP A 71 21.05 5.01 -10.82
N TRP A 72 20.09 4.33 -10.21
CA TRP A 72 20.30 3.02 -9.60
C TRP A 72 20.43 1.88 -10.62
N GLN A 73 20.10 2.11 -11.89
CA GLN A 73 20.14 1.12 -12.97
C GLN A 73 21.53 1.04 -13.65
N THR A 74 22.40 2.01 -13.39
CA THR A 74 23.78 2.01 -13.89
C THR A 74 24.72 1.37 -12.86
N PRO A 75 25.48 0.33 -13.23
CA PRO A 75 26.45 -0.28 -12.35
C PRO A 75 27.52 0.73 -11.87
N LEU A 76 27.92 0.61 -10.62
CA LEU A 76 29.06 1.32 -10.06
C LEU A 76 30.38 0.88 -10.74
N SER A 77 31.48 1.60 -10.48
CA SER A 77 32.81 1.28 -11.02
C SER A 77 33.32 -0.12 -10.69
N ASN A 78 32.77 -0.75 -9.63
CA ASN A 78 33.07 -2.14 -9.25
C ASN A 78 32.15 -3.19 -9.93
N GLY A 79 31.34 -2.78 -10.90
CA GLY A 79 30.39 -3.61 -11.63
C GLY A 79 29.15 -4.04 -10.85
N LYS A 80 28.93 -3.52 -9.64
CA LYS A 80 27.76 -3.83 -8.81
C LYS A 80 26.69 -2.74 -8.93
N TYR A 81 25.43 -3.13 -8.84
CA TYR A 81 24.33 -2.18 -8.81
C TYR A 81 24.22 -1.51 -7.43
N PRO A 82 23.99 -0.19 -7.40
CA PRO A 82 23.73 0.50 -6.14
C PRO A 82 22.37 0.09 -5.56
N PRO A 83 22.14 0.32 -4.24
CA PRO A 83 20.84 0.06 -3.63
C PRO A 83 19.72 0.83 -4.33
N PRO A 84 18.69 0.12 -4.86
CA PRO A 84 17.60 0.76 -5.57
C PRO A 84 16.60 1.42 -4.61
N PRO A 85 15.75 2.33 -5.12
CA PRO A 85 14.56 2.79 -4.39
C PRO A 85 13.64 1.62 -4.00
N LEU A 86 13.09 1.68 -2.79
CA LEU A 86 12.13 0.70 -2.25
C LEU A 86 10.71 1.27 -2.11
N ASN A 87 10.54 2.56 -2.35
CA ASN A 87 9.31 3.34 -2.15
C ASN A 87 8.30 3.28 -3.31
N GLY A 88 8.38 2.27 -4.16
CA GLY A 88 7.51 2.10 -5.32
C GLY A 88 8.04 2.74 -6.62
N ASN A 89 9.10 3.55 -6.56
CA ASN A 89 9.67 4.22 -7.74
C ASN A 89 10.63 3.33 -8.57
N ALA A 90 10.92 2.10 -8.10
CA ALA A 90 11.76 1.14 -8.79
C ALA A 90 11.03 -0.21 -8.95
N HIS A 91 11.76 -1.31 -9.06
CA HIS A 91 11.20 -2.61 -9.44
C HIS A 91 10.74 -3.49 -8.26
N THR A 92 10.87 -3.06 -7.00
CA THR A 92 10.55 -3.85 -5.79
C THR A 92 9.12 -4.42 -5.83
N TRP A 93 8.15 -3.65 -6.30
CA TRP A 93 6.75 -4.04 -6.43
C TRP A 93 6.47 -5.07 -7.55
N HIS A 94 7.47 -5.45 -8.32
CA HIS A 94 7.35 -6.55 -9.30
C HIS A 94 7.46 -7.94 -8.66
N HIS A 95 7.84 -8.02 -7.38
CA HIS A 95 8.07 -9.25 -6.63
C HIS A 95 7.03 -9.44 -5.53
N ASP A 96 6.69 -10.70 -5.25
CA ASP A 96 5.83 -11.08 -4.13
C ASP A 96 6.59 -11.07 -2.79
N LEU A 97 5.84 -11.19 -1.69
CA LEU A 97 6.44 -11.21 -0.34
C LEU A 97 7.47 -12.34 -0.14
N PRO A 98 7.25 -13.58 -0.60
CA PRO A 98 8.25 -14.64 -0.50
C PRO A 98 9.58 -14.28 -1.16
N VAL A 99 9.56 -13.69 -2.35
CA VAL A 99 10.78 -13.25 -3.04
C VAL A 99 11.46 -12.11 -2.28
N LEU A 100 10.70 -11.11 -1.84
CA LEU A 100 11.25 -9.98 -1.08
C LEU A 100 11.86 -10.44 0.24
N ARG A 101 11.18 -11.35 0.96
CA ARG A 101 11.71 -11.97 2.18
C ARG A 101 13.02 -12.69 1.93
N ARG A 102 13.09 -13.50 0.88
CA ARG A 102 14.30 -14.22 0.51
C ARG A 102 15.46 -13.26 0.20
N VAL A 103 15.23 -12.16 -0.52
CA VAL A 103 16.27 -11.17 -0.83
C VAL A 103 16.80 -10.51 0.44
N ILE A 104 15.96 -10.21 1.42
CA ILE A 104 16.43 -9.69 2.72
C ILE A 104 17.23 -10.76 3.47
N THR A 105 16.74 -12.00 3.52
CA THR A 105 17.38 -13.10 4.23
C THR A 105 18.75 -13.48 3.64
N GLU A 106 18.82 -13.64 2.30
CA GLU A 106 20.00 -14.18 1.59
C GLU A 106 20.92 -13.08 1.04
N GLY A 107 20.44 -11.84 0.98
CA GLY A 107 21.15 -10.70 0.37
C GLY A 107 21.06 -10.68 -1.16
N GLY A 108 21.60 -9.59 -1.73
CA GLY A 108 21.56 -9.31 -3.16
C GLY A 108 22.88 -9.59 -3.91
N LEU A 109 23.92 -10.07 -3.22
CA LEU A 109 25.24 -10.26 -3.85
C LEU A 109 25.19 -11.22 -5.04
N ARG A 110 24.40 -12.29 -4.96
CA ARG A 110 24.23 -13.28 -6.03
C ARG A 110 23.43 -12.73 -7.22
N LEU A 111 22.70 -11.62 -7.02
CA LEU A 111 21.91 -10.92 -8.02
C LEU A 111 22.65 -9.73 -8.64
N GLY A 112 23.95 -9.60 -8.38
CA GLY A 112 24.77 -8.50 -8.90
C GLY A 112 24.72 -7.21 -8.06
N GLY A 113 23.98 -7.19 -6.95
CA GLY A 113 23.90 -6.06 -6.01
C GLY A 113 24.98 -6.06 -4.94
N THR A 114 24.82 -5.15 -3.97
CA THR A 114 25.72 -4.98 -2.83
C THR A 114 25.07 -5.34 -1.48
N MET A 115 23.78 -5.66 -1.45
CA MET A 115 23.01 -5.94 -0.25
C MET A 115 23.56 -7.17 0.50
N PRO A 116 23.94 -7.06 1.78
CA PRO A 116 24.34 -8.22 2.58
C PRO A 116 23.14 -9.09 2.95
N ALA A 117 23.41 -10.34 3.32
CA ALA A 117 22.41 -11.23 3.90
C ALA A 117 22.06 -10.81 5.33
N MET A 118 20.78 -10.69 5.64
CA MET A 118 20.29 -10.25 6.95
C MET A 118 19.68 -11.39 7.79
N GLY A 119 19.51 -12.60 7.25
CA GLY A 119 18.87 -13.72 7.94
C GLY A 119 19.58 -14.22 9.20
N GLY A 120 20.86 -13.86 9.39
CA GLY A 120 21.58 -14.13 10.65
C GLY A 120 21.43 -13.04 11.72
N ALA A 121 20.95 -11.85 11.33
CA ALA A 121 20.79 -10.68 12.20
C ALA A 121 19.33 -10.38 12.55
N LEU A 122 18.39 -10.77 11.67
CA LEU A 122 16.96 -10.48 11.78
C LEU A 122 16.14 -11.77 11.85
N THR A 123 15.13 -11.77 12.68
CA THR A 123 14.10 -12.81 12.71
C THR A 123 13.12 -12.67 11.52
N GLU A 124 12.39 -13.74 11.21
CA GLU A 124 11.34 -13.70 10.16
C GLU A 124 10.27 -12.62 10.45
N THR A 125 9.88 -12.47 11.72
CA THR A 125 8.91 -11.44 12.13
C THR A 125 9.45 -10.03 11.90
N GLU A 126 10.71 -9.77 12.17
CA GLU A 126 11.34 -8.48 11.90
C GLU A 126 11.44 -8.21 10.40
N ILE A 127 11.75 -9.20 9.60
CA ILE A 127 11.74 -9.10 8.13
C ILE A 127 10.32 -8.79 7.63
N ASP A 128 9.29 -9.43 8.17
CA ASP A 128 7.90 -9.13 7.81
C ASP A 128 7.49 -7.70 8.21
N ASN A 129 7.92 -7.21 9.35
CA ASN A 129 7.70 -5.83 9.74
C ASN A 129 8.42 -4.84 8.81
N ILE A 130 9.66 -5.12 8.40
CA ILE A 130 10.39 -4.32 7.40
C ILE A 130 9.62 -4.30 6.07
N LEU A 131 9.11 -5.44 5.62
CA LEU A 131 8.31 -5.51 4.38
C LEU A 131 6.99 -4.75 4.50
N ALA A 132 6.35 -4.76 5.67
CA ALA A 132 5.18 -3.93 5.96
C ALA A 132 5.51 -2.43 5.81
N TYR A 133 6.63 -1.98 6.38
CA TYR A 133 7.09 -0.61 6.23
C TYR A 133 7.41 -0.27 4.76
N ILE A 134 8.20 -1.09 4.06
CA ILE A 134 8.55 -0.86 2.65
C ILE A 134 7.29 -0.75 1.78
N THR A 135 6.35 -1.69 1.92
CA THR A 135 5.12 -1.68 1.11
C THR A 135 4.15 -0.57 1.52
N SER A 136 4.28 0.00 2.73
CA SER A 136 3.53 1.19 3.14
C SER A 136 4.01 2.49 2.48
N LEU A 137 5.25 2.51 2.01
CA LEU A 137 5.83 3.65 1.29
C LEU A 137 5.34 3.74 -0.18
N TRP A 138 4.68 2.71 -0.68
CA TRP A 138 4.26 2.67 -2.07
C TRP A 138 3.03 3.55 -2.29
N PRO A 139 2.97 4.32 -3.40
CA PRO A 139 1.75 4.97 -3.85
C PRO A 139 0.59 3.97 -3.94
N ASP A 140 -0.63 4.43 -3.67
CA ASP A 140 -1.80 3.54 -3.62
C ASP A 140 -2.03 2.77 -4.92
N ASP A 141 -1.84 3.38 -6.06
CA ASP A 141 -1.98 2.73 -7.36
C ASP A 141 -0.91 1.64 -7.60
N VAL A 142 0.31 1.82 -7.10
CA VAL A 142 1.38 0.83 -7.14
C VAL A 142 1.04 -0.35 -6.23
N TYR A 143 0.61 -0.05 -5.00
CA TYR A 143 0.22 -1.07 -4.04
C TYR A 143 -0.96 -1.91 -4.57
N GLN A 144 -2.01 -1.27 -5.08
CA GLN A 144 -3.19 -1.98 -5.59
C GLN A 144 -2.83 -2.92 -6.76
N ARG A 145 -2.03 -2.46 -7.72
CA ARG A 145 -1.54 -3.32 -8.82
C ARG A 145 -0.75 -4.52 -8.31
N TRP A 146 0.08 -4.32 -7.29
CA TRP A 146 0.85 -5.38 -6.67
C TRP A 146 -0.04 -6.35 -5.89
N ALA A 147 -0.95 -5.84 -5.05
CA ALA A 147 -1.85 -6.64 -4.25
C ALA A 147 -2.77 -7.51 -5.12
N SER A 148 -3.32 -6.92 -6.18
CA SER A 148 -4.15 -7.64 -7.17
C SER A 148 -3.36 -8.74 -7.87
N ARG A 149 -2.13 -8.44 -8.30
CA ARG A 149 -1.28 -9.40 -9.00
C ARG A 149 -0.92 -10.63 -8.16
N PHE A 150 -0.69 -10.44 -6.86
CA PHE A 150 -0.17 -11.47 -5.97
C PHE A 150 -1.19 -11.98 -4.94
N GLY A 151 -2.45 -11.54 -5.02
CA GLY A 151 -3.53 -12.04 -4.14
C GLY A 151 -3.46 -11.50 -2.71
N TYR A 152 -2.91 -10.30 -2.51
CA TYR A 152 -2.86 -9.65 -1.20
C TYR A 152 -4.01 -8.66 -0.98
N GLU A 153 -5.02 -8.69 -1.82
CA GLU A 153 -6.28 -7.99 -1.59
C GLU A 153 -7.03 -8.69 -0.45
N LYS A 154 -7.32 -7.95 0.62
CA LYS A 154 -8.25 -8.46 1.64
C LYS A 154 -9.66 -8.23 1.13
N ASN A 155 -10.39 -9.32 0.90
CA ASN A 155 -11.84 -9.32 0.69
C ASN A 155 -12.58 -8.82 1.94
#